data_a4571a7ca1717c164058dfee6a29f4ae
#
_entry.id   a4571a7ca1717c164058dfee6a29f4ae
#
_cell.length_a   1.000
_cell.length_b   1.000
_cell.length_c   1.000
_cell.angle_alpha   90.00
_cell.angle_beta   90.00
_cell.angle_gamma   90.00
#
_symmetry.space_group_name_H-M   'P 1'
#
loop_
_entity.id
_entity.type
_entity.pdbx_description
1 polymer ?
#
loop_
_entity_poly.entity_id
_entity_poly.type
_entity_poly.pdbx_seq_one_letter_code
_entity_poly.pdbx_strand_id
1 'polypeptide(L)'
;MVPFIKQALFREFKKLETKQHELNYLFWECTTRCNLNCRHCGSDCSKDSYYKDMPLDDFLKALDTIESASENFTVVLTGGEPLLRKDIELCGREIRKRGMRWSLVSNGYLYDNEKHISLLNAGLGALTISVDGLESSHNWLRNNNKS
;
A
#
# COMPACT_ATOMS: atom_id res chain seq x y z
N MET A 1 -2.96 -8.64 38.75
CA MET A 1 -2.02 -7.49 38.92
C MET A 1 -1.20 -7.19 37.67
N VAL A 2 -0.66 -8.19 36.95
CA VAL A 2 0.12 -8.04 35.69
C VAL A 2 -0.64 -7.31 34.55
N PRO A 3 -1.94 -7.55 34.28
CA PRO A 3 -2.65 -6.89 33.17
C PRO A 3 -2.77 -5.38 33.32
N PHE A 4 -2.97 -4.90 34.57
CA PHE A 4 -3.14 -3.46 34.82
C PHE A 4 -1.85 -2.68 34.62
N ILE A 5 -0.70 -3.24 35.05
CA ILE A 5 0.60 -2.62 34.84
C ILE A 5 0.94 -2.56 33.36
N LYS A 6 0.67 -3.64 32.60
CA LYS A 6 0.87 -3.64 31.14
C LYS A 6 0.03 -2.58 30.44
N GLN A 7 -1.24 -2.42 30.84
CA GLN A 7 -2.12 -1.39 30.29
C GLN A 7 -1.63 0.03 30.62
N ALA A 8 -1.16 0.27 31.83
CA ALA A 8 -0.63 1.58 32.25
C ALA A 8 0.64 1.92 31.45
N LEU A 9 1.59 0.99 31.33
CA LEU A 9 2.80 1.15 30.54
C LEU A 9 2.48 1.37 29.05
N PHE A 10 1.53 0.63 28.50
CA PHE A 10 1.09 0.83 27.13
C PHE A 10 0.47 2.21 26.87
N ARG A 11 -0.32 2.74 27.82
CA ARG A 11 -0.86 4.11 27.73
C ARG A 11 0.24 5.17 27.72
N GLU A 12 1.25 5.04 28.59
CA GLU A 12 2.38 5.98 28.61
C GLU A 12 3.22 5.87 27.35
N PHE A 13 3.49 4.66 26.87
CA PHE A 13 4.15 4.43 25.58
C PHE A 13 3.40 5.12 24.43
N LYS A 14 2.08 4.93 24.34
CA LYS A 14 1.23 5.57 23.31
C LYS A 14 1.26 7.11 23.41
N LYS A 15 1.28 7.68 24.60
CA LYS A 15 1.42 9.14 24.77
C LYS A 15 2.77 9.67 24.28
N LEU A 16 3.85 8.92 24.49
CA LEU A 16 5.17 9.27 23.98
C LEU A 16 5.22 9.16 22.46
N GLU A 17 4.72 8.05 21.91
CA GLU A 17 4.65 7.82 20.46
C GLU A 17 3.86 8.92 19.73
N THR A 18 2.69 9.32 20.28
CA THR A 18 1.87 10.39 19.69
C THR A 18 2.51 11.78 19.76
N LYS A 19 3.51 11.99 20.61
CA LYS A 19 4.25 13.27 20.69
C LYS A 19 5.39 13.35 19.66
N GLN A 20 5.92 12.22 19.24
CA GLN A 20 7.08 12.18 18.32
C GLN A 20 6.67 12.44 16.87
N HIS A 21 5.42 12.10 16.49
CA HIS A 21 4.90 12.26 15.12
C HIS A 21 5.84 11.71 14.04
N GLU A 22 6.49 10.57 14.33
CA GLU A 22 7.39 9.93 13.38
C GLU A 22 6.64 9.48 12.13
N LEU A 23 7.18 9.80 10.96
CA LEU A 23 6.67 9.31 9.70
C LEU A 23 7.13 7.86 9.47
N ASN A 24 6.23 6.90 9.71
CA ASN A 24 6.50 5.48 9.54
C ASN A 24 5.97 4.93 8.21
N TYR A 25 4.84 5.45 7.74
CA TYR A 25 4.18 5.00 6.52
C TYR A 25 3.72 6.18 5.68
N LEU A 26 3.97 6.10 4.38
CA LEU A 26 3.38 6.96 3.36
C LEU A 26 2.56 6.11 2.41
N PHE A 27 1.25 6.32 2.36
CA PHE A 27 0.37 5.65 1.41
C PHE A 27 0.30 6.47 0.12
N TRP A 28 0.71 5.87 -0.98
CA TRP A 28 0.57 6.44 -2.30
C TRP A 28 -0.53 5.70 -3.07
N GLU A 29 -1.68 6.34 -3.25
CA GLU A 29 -2.70 5.91 -4.20
C GLU A 29 -2.19 6.18 -5.62
N CYS A 30 -1.35 5.27 -6.11
CA CYS A 30 -0.56 5.47 -7.32
C CYS A 30 -1.38 5.37 -8.62
N THR A 31 -2.61 4.89 -8.54
CA THR A 31 -3.59 4.84 -9.63
C THR A 31 -5.01 4.77 -9.07
N THR A 32 -5.97 5.35 -9.76
CA THR A 32 -7.40 5.17 -9.49
C THR A 32 -8.05 4.15 -10.44
N ARG A 33 -7.27 3.55 -11.35
CA ARG A 33 -7.73 2.45 -12.18
C ARG A 33 -7.77 1.15 -11.38
N CYS A 34 -8.83 0.37 -11.56
CA CYS A 34 -8.99 -0.94 -10.92
C CYS A 34 -9.64 -1.92 -11.88
N ASN A 35 -9.22 -3.18 -11.85
CA ASN A 35 -9.84 -4.28 -12.59
C ASN A 35 -11.07 -4.87 -11.87
N LEU A 36 -11.36 -4.42 -10.65
CA LEU A 36 -12.56 -4.75 -9.89
C LEU A 36 -13.43 -3.50 -9.67
N ASN A 37 -14.70 -3.73 -9.30
CA ASN A 37 -15.67 -2.69 -8.94
C ASN A 37 -16.34 -3.10 -7.62
N CYS A 38 -15.57 -3.04 -6.54
CA CYS A 38 -15.98 -3.51 -5.23
C CYS A 38 -17.12 -2.65 -4.65
N ARG A 39 -18.12 -3.30 -4.06
CA ARG A 39 -19.30 -2.63 -3.47
C ARG A 39 -18.97 -1.70 -2.30
N HIS A 40 -17.84 -1.90 -1.66
CA HIS A 40 -17.34 -1.15 -0.50
C HIS A 40 -16.13 -0.27 -0.82
N CYS A 41 -15.85 -0.02 -2.12
CA CYS A 41 -14.70 0.80 -2.52
C CYS A 41 -14.85 2.24 -2.01
N GLY A 42 -13.95 2.66 -1.10
CA GLY A 42 -13.95 4.03 -0.57
C GLY A 42 -13.38 5.08 -1.53
N SER A 43 -12.54 4.65 -2.49
CA SER A 43 -11.89 5.53 -3.47
C SER A 43 -12.60 5.57 -4.82
N ASP A 44 -13.77 4.92 -4.95
CA ASP A 44 -14.56 4.85 -6.20
C ASP A 44 -13.74 4.49 -7.45
N CYS A 45 -12.81 3.57 -7.28
CA CYS A 45 -11.90 3.14 -8.34
C CYS A 45 -12.63 2.26 -9.37
N SER A 46 -12.33 2.47 -10.65
CA SER A 46 -12.96 1.75 -11.77
C SER A 46 -11.98 1.50 -12.92
N LYS A 47 -12.42 0.71 -13.93
CA LYS A 47 -11.63 0.47 -15.15
C LYS A 47 -11.35 1.75 -15.92
N ASP A 48 -12.35 2.62 -15.99
CA ASP A 48 -12.36 3.85 -16.77
C ASP A 48 -12.18 5.05 -15.83
N SER A 49 -11.06 5.08 -15.10
CA SER A 49 -10.76 6.20 -14.22
C SER A 49 -10.67 7.51 -15.01
N TYR A 50 -11.37 8.52 -14.54
CA TYR A 50 -11.29 9.88 -15.09
C TYR A 50 -9.91 10.52 -14.85
N TYR A 51 -9.25 10.14 -13.77
CA TYR A 51 -7.97 10.72 -13.37
C TYR A 51 -6.80 9.96 -13.97
N LYS A 52 -5.82 10.69 -14.49
CA LYS A 52 -4.55 10.12 -14.94
C LYS A 52 -3.70 9.74 -13.73
N ASP A 53 -2.93 8.66 -13.85
CA ASP A 53 -1.94 8.31 -12.86
C ASP A 53 -0.94 9.46 -12.68
N MET A 54 -0.56 9.76 -11.45
CA MET A 54 0.54 10.70 -11.17
C MET A 54 1.82 10.15 -11.80
N PRO A 55 2.56 10.97 -12.59
CA PRO A 55 3.87 10.58 -13.10
C PRO A 55 4.83 10.19 -11.96
N LEU A 56 5.64 9.17 -12.18
CA LEU A 56 6.61 8.73 -11.17
C LEU A 56 7.53 9.86 -10.72
N ASP A 57 8.05 10.65 -11.65
CA ASP A 57 8.97 11.76 -11.35
C ASP A 57 8.35 12.80 -10.40
N ASP A 58 7.05 13.05 -10.51
CA ASP A 58 6.36 14.00 -9.61
C ASP A 58 6.19 13.40 -8.21
N PHE A 59 5.90 12.10 -8.12
CA PHE A 59 5.89 11.39 -6.84
C PHE A 59 7.28 11.37 -6.19
N LEU A 60 8.33 11.12 -6.97
CA LEU A 60 9.71 11.12 -6.46
C LEU A 60 10.14 12.49 -5.94
N LYS A 61 9.78 13.57 -6.62
CA LYS A 61 9.98 14.93 -6.10
C LYS A 61 9.29 15.14 -4.75
N ALA A 62 8.06 14.62 -4.59
CA ALA A 62 7.37 14.69 -3.30
C ALA A 62 8.09 13.88 -2.22
N LEU A 63 8.61 12.68 -2.54
CA LEU A 63 9.44 11.89 -1.61
C LEU A 63 10.72 12.63 -1.20
N ASP A 64 11.36 13.33 -2.14
CA ASP A 64 12.60 14.06 -1.89
C ASP A 64 12.39 15.28 -0.95
N THR A 65 11.15 15.68 -0.65
CA THR A 65 10.84 16.73 0.36
C THR A 65 10.78 16.18 1.80
N ILE A 66 10.87 14.89 2.01
CA ILE A 66 10.81 14.29 3.34
C ILE A 66 12.16 14.47 4.03
N GLU A 67 12.24 15.44 4.94
CA GLU A 67 13.48 15.76 5.66
C GLU A 67 13.80 14.76 6.79
N SER A 68 12.77 14.17 7.40
CA SER A 68 12.94 13.19 8.46
C SER A 68 11.89 12.08 8.37
N ALA A 69 12.37 10.85 8.35
CA ALA A 69 11.54 9.65 8.42
C ALA A 69 12.15 8.69 9.43
N SER A 70 11.33 7.76 9.97
CA SER A 70 11.86 6.72 10.84
C SER A 70 12.79 5.79 10.03
N GLU A 71 13.70 5.07 10.72
CA GLU A 71 14.54 4.06 10.08
C GLU A 71 13.73 2.94 9.37
N ASN A 72 12.48 2.78 9.77
CA ASN A 72 11.55 1.80 9.24
C ASN A 72 10.52 2.40 8.27
N PHE A 73 10.73 3.62 7.80
CA PHE A 73 9.82 4.29 6.89
C PHE A 73 9.53 3.44 5.65
N THR A 74 8.26 3.27 5.37
CA THR A 74 7.78 2.42 4.28
C THR A 74 6.79 3.18 3.41
N VAL A 75 7.06 3.22 2.11
CA VAL A 75 6.11 3.69 1.08
C VAL A 75 5.19 2.53 0.72
N VAL A 76 3.89 2.72 0.93
CA VAL A 76 2.86 1.72 0.61
C VAL A 76 2.18 2.11 -0.69
N LEU A 77 2.42 1.36 -1.76
CA LEU A 77 1.74 1.55 -3.03
C LEU A 77 0.35 0.91 -2.97
N THR A 78 -0.65 1.71 -3.20
CA THR A 78 -2.07 1.33 -3.16
C THR A 78 -2.86 2.13 -4.20
N GLY A 79 -4.16 2.24 -4.06
CA GLY A 79 -5.05 3.00 -4.95
C GLY A 79 -6.22 2.14 -5.40
N GLY A 80 -6.51 2.11 -6.69
CA GLY A 80 -7.35 1.08 -7.31
C GLY A 80 -6.64 -0.27 -7.26
N GLU A 81 -6.00 -0.66 -8.36
CA GLU A 81 -5.12 -1.83 -8.39
C GLU A 81 -3.74 -1.41 -8.91
N PRO A 82 -2.73 -1.34 -8.03
CA PRO A 82 -1.38 -0.89 -8.41
C PRO A 82 -0.74 -1.72 -9.51
N LEU A 83 -1.06 -3.02 -9.61
CA LEU A 83 -0.53 -3.90 -10.66
C LEU A 83 -1.01 -3.55 -12.07
N LEU A 84 -1.97 -2.62 -12.22
CA LEU A 84 -2.34 -2.04 -13.51
C LEU A 84 -1.36 -0.96 -13.98
N ARG A 85 -0.49 -0.45 -13.12
CA ARG A 85 0.59 0.45 -13.53
C ARG A 85 1.67 -0.33 -14.27
N LYS A 86 2.01 0.13 -15.46
CA LYS A 86 3.06 -0.49 -16.29
C LYS A 86 4.48 -0.26 -15.73
N ASP A 87 4.64 0.75 -14.90
CA ASP A 87 5.90 1.19 -14.31
C ASP A 87 6.06 0.82 -12.83
N ILE A 88 5.23 -0.11 -12.31
CA ILE A 88 5.19 -0.44 -10.87
C ILE A 88 6.55 -0.93 -10.35
N GLU A 89 7.27 -1.76 -11.10
CA GLU A 89 8.60 -2.24 -10.73
C GLU A 89 9.64 -1.10 -10.76
N LEU A 90 9.48 -0.15 -11.69
CA LEU A 90 10.34 1.04 -11.72
C LEU A 90 10.06 1.91 -10.49
N CYS A 91 8.81 2.11 -10.12
CA CYS A 91 8.43 2.81 -8.88
C CYS A 91 9.15 2.19 -7.67
N GLY A 92 9.08 0.88 -7.53
CA GLY A 92 9.73 0.16 -6.44
C GLY A 92 11.24 0.37 -6.42
N ARG A 93 11.92 0.23 -7.56
CA ARG A 93 13.38 0.43 -7.67
C ARG A 93 13.78 1.86 -7.31
N GLU A 94 13.05 2.86 -7.77
CA GLU A 94 13.37 4.27 -7.49
C GLU A 94 13.17 4.64 -6.02
N ILE A 95 12.16 4.06 -5.36
CA ILE A 95 11.97 4.19 -3.91
C ILE A 95 13.14 3.54 -3.16
N ARG A 96 13.56 2.32 -3.58
CA ARG A 96 14.70 1.61 -2.97
C ARG A 96 16.03 2.35 -3.14
N LYS A 97 16.27 2.98 -4.29
CA LYS A 97 17.47 3.81 -4.53
C LYS A 97 17.59 4.97 -3.54
N ARG A 98 16.46 5.47 -3.01
CA ARG A 98 16.42 6.50 -1.97
C ARG A 98 16.60 5.96 -0.55
N GLY A 99 16.93 4.67 -0.41
CA GLY A 99 17.09 4.02 0.90
C GLY A 99 15.77 3.67 1.59
N MET A 100 14.63 3.98 0.97
CA MET A 100 13.30 3.75 1.56
C MET A 100 12.84 2.31 1.30
N ARG A 101 12.00 1.79 2.20
CA ARG A 101 11.29 0.53 1.99
C ARG A 101 10.01 0.78 1.20
N TRP A 102 9.53 -0.23 0.50
CA TRP A 102 8.23 -0.16 -0.11
C TRP A 102 7.45 -1.46 0.01
N SER A 103 6.15 -1.33 -0.02
CA SER A 103 5.19 -2.44 0.03
C SER A 103 4.05 -2.19 -0.94
N LEU A 104 3.29 -3.24 -1.21
CA LEU A 104 2.18 -3.24 -2.15
C LEU A 104 0.91 -3.74 -1.49
N VAL A 105 -0.21 -3.07 -1.73
CA VAL A 105 -1.55 -3.55 -1.41
C VAL A 105 -2.26 -3.86 -2.73
N SER A 106 -2.68 -5.10 -2.92
CA SER A 106 -3.29 -5.59 -4.17
C SER A 106 -4.56 -6.39 -3.88
N ASN A 107 -5.47 -6.39 -4.85
CA ASN A 107 -6.60 -7.33 -4.83
C ASN A 107 -6.19 -8.76 -5.23
N GLY A 108 -4.94 -8.97 -5.65
CA GLY A 108 -4.37 -10.27 -5.99
C GLY A 108 -4.70 -10.82 -7.37
N TYR A 109 -5.65 -10.21 -8.10
CA TYR A 109 -6.17 -10.76 -9.36
C TYR A 109 -5.13 -10.83 -10.49
N LEU A 110 -4.16 -9.92 -10.48
CA LEU A 110 -3.06 -9.85 -11.45
C LEU A 110 -1.73 -10.37 -10.88
N TYR A 111 -1.77 -10.99 -9.71
CA TYR A 111 -0.59 -11.46 -9.02
C TYR A 111 -0.34 -12.93 -9.34
N ASP A 112 0.71 -13.22 -10.09
CA ASP A 112 1.20 -14.54 -10.45
C ASP A 112 2.67 -14.72 -10.07
N ASN A 113 3.26 -15.88 -10.39
CA ASN A 113 4.66 -16.17 -10.09
C ASN A 113 5.65 -15.26 -10.82
N GLU A 114 5.37 -14.87 -12.06
CA GLU A 114 6.22 -13.97 -12.83
C GLU A 114 6.22 -12.57 -12.20
N LYS A 115 5.04 -12.06 -11.89
CA LYS A 115 4.86 -10.77 -11.20
C LYS A 115 5.51 -10.80 -9.82
N HIS A 116 5.38 -11.90 -9.07
CA HIS A 116 6.04 -12.08 -7.78
C HIS A 116 7.56 -11.88 -7.90
N ILE A 117 8.19 -12.59 -8.81
CA ILE A 117 9.65 -12.51 -9.02
C ILE A 117 10.06 -11.10 -9.46
N SER A 118 9.32 -10.48 -10.38
CA SER A 118 9.63 -9.14 -10.88
C SER A 118 9.56 -8.08 -9.78
N LEU A 119 8.57 -8.17 -8.89
CA LEU A 119 8.40 -7.27 -7.76
C LEU A 119 9.48 -7.47 -6.69
N LEU A 120 9.87 -8.73 -6.39
CA LEU A 120 10.99 -9.01 -5.51
C LEU A 120 12.30 -8.42 -6.06
N ASN A 121 12.56 -8.58 -7.35
CA ASN A 121 13.72 -7.98 -8.02
C ASN A 121 13.70 -6.45 -8.01
N ALA A 122 12.52 -5.85 -7.90
CA ALA A 122 12.35 -4.41 -7.67
C ALA A 122 12.48 -4.00 -6.20
N GLY A 123 12.74 -4.95 -5.29
CA GLY A 123 12.98 -4.70 -3.87
C GLY A 123 11.71 -4.61 -3.02
N LEU A 124 10.62 -5.29 -3.44
CA LEU A 124 9.39 -5.38 -2.64
C LEU A 124 9.69 -5.96 -1.26
N GLY A 125 9.33 -5.21 -0.21
CA GLY A 125 9.54 -5.61 1.17
C GLY A 125 8.35 -6.35 1.80
N ALA A 126 7.13 -6.01 1.38
CA ALA A 126 5.91 -6.66 1.86
C ALA A 126 4.80 -6.58 0.80
N LEU A 127 3.95 -7.60 0.77
CA LEU A 127 2.74 -7.66 -0.03
C LEU A 127 1.54 -7.90 0.89
N THR A 128 0.51 -7.09 0.71
CA THR A 128 -0.80 -7.28 1.35
C THR A 128 -1.81 -7.64 0.29
N ILE A 129 -2.46 -8.79 0.43
CA ILE A 129 -3.58 -9.20 -0.43
C ILE A 129 -4.89 -8.92 0.31
N SER A 130 -5.80 -8.24 -0.37
CA SER A 130 -7.10 -7.88 0.18
C SER A 130 -8.07 -9.06 0.17
N VAL A 131 -8.41 -9.59 1.36
CA VAL A 131 -9.34 -10.70 1.53
C VAL A 131 -10.45 -10.29 2.49
N ASP A 132 -11.72 -10.40 2.08
CA ASP A 132 -12.89 -9.91 2.83
C ASP A 132 -13.71 -11.05 3.48
N GLY A 133 -13.24 -12.27 3.43
CA GLY A 133 -13.93 -13.42 4.01
C GLY A 133 -13.84 -14.68 3.14
N LEU A 134 -14.78 -15.60 3.36
CA LEU A 134 -14.88 -16.81 2.54
C LEU A 134 -15.40 -16.46 1.15
N GLU A 135 -15.23 -17.38 0.18
CA GLU A 135 -15.47 -17.19 -1.24
C GLU A 135 -16.77 -16.43 -1.56
N SER A 136 -17.90 -16.85 -1.01
CA SER A 136 -19.19 -16.22 -1.31
C SER A 136 -19.26 -14.76 -0.85
N SER A 137 -18.79 -14.45 0.35
CA SER A 137 -18.78 -13.10 0.91
C SER A 137 -17.75 -12.23 0.21
N HIS A 138 -16.57 -12.78 -0.05
CA HIS A 138 -15.51 -12.10 -0.78
C HIS A 138 -15.96 -11.72 -2.18
N ASN A 139 -16.46 -12.69 -2.97
CA ASN A 139 -16.95 -12.46 -4.32
C ASN A 139 -18.11 -11.44 -4.38
N TRP A 140 -19.01 -11.48 -3.39
CA TRP A 140 -20.09 -10.51 -3.30
C TRP A 140 -19.57 -9.09 -3.04
N LEU A 141 -18.65 -8.90 -2.06
CA LEU A 141 -18.05 -7.60 -1.76
C LEU A 141 -17.21 -7.07 -2.92
N ARG A 142 -16.43 -7.93 -3.55
CA ARG A 142 -15.58 -7.58 -4.70
C ARG A 142 -16.39 -7.38 -5.98
N ASN A 143 -17.68 -7.71 -5.99
CA ASN A 143 -18.56 -7.66 -7.16
C ASN A 143 -17.98 -8.44 -8.34
N ASN A 144 -17.39 -9.61 -8.06
CA ASN A 144 -16.74 -10.49 -9.02
C ASN A 144 -16.87 -11.95 -8.57
N ASN A 145 -17.26 -12.85 -9.46
CA ASN A 145 -17.46 -14.27 -9.14
C ASN A 145 -16.17 -15.11 -9.12
N LYS A 146 -15.03 -14.51 -9.33
CA LYS A 146 -13.71 -15.16 -9.44
C LYS A 146 -12.60 -14.38 -8.74
N SER A 147 -12.95 -13.54 -7.79
CA SER A 147 -11.94 -12.79 -7.02
C SER A 147 -11.36 -13.61 -5.89
#